data_6076cce4b5263d116a19b18f70f93624
#
_entry.id   6076cce4b5263d116a19b18f70f93624
#
_cell.length_a   1.000
_cell.length_b   1.000
_cell.length_c   1.000
_cell.angle_alpha   90.00
_cell.angle_beta   90.00
_cell.angle_gamma   90.00
#
_symmetry.space_group_name_H-M   'P 1'
#
loop_
_entity.id
_entity.type
_entity.pdbx_description
1 polymer ?
#
loop_
_entity_poly.entity_id
_entity_poly.type
_entity_poly.pdbx_seq_one_letter_code
_entity_poly.pdbx_strand_id
1 'polypeptide(L)'
;MIAIANDAGRFLWAWLSDFIGRRNVFLMMFPIQAAIFAILPSVESFSVLTVLACAMLLCYGGGFGTMPAFVADYFGAGNVGAIYGLMLTAWGFAGVLGPTLIAGLRQSTGQYNEALYMIAGLMLLSTAIPVFVGAPARGTHPPQDAPVKVA
;
A
#
# COMPACT_ATOMS: atom_id res chain seq x y z
N MET A 1 -20.47 -2.31 -0.28
CA MET A 1 -19.61 -2.90 0.78
C MET A 1 -18.14 -2.71 0.47
N ILE A 2 -17.65 -3.07 -0.69
CA ILE A 2 -16.23 -2.99 -1.12
C ILE A 2 -15.68 -1.56 -1.03
N ALA A 3 -16.40 -0.54 -1.56
CA ALA A 3 -15.98 0.86 -1.47
C ALA A 3 -15.90 1.35 -0.01
N ILE A 4 -16.86 0.96 0.83
CA ILE A 4 -16.86 1.31 2.25
C ILE A 4 -15.62 0.73 2.95
N ALA A 5 -15.24 -0.52 2.64
CA ALA A 5 -14.03 -1.13 3.19
C ALA A 5 -12.76 -0.35 2.78
N ASN A 6 -12.67 0.08 1.52
CA ASN A 6 -11.56 0.89 1.03
C ASN A 6 -11.47 2.25 1.75
N ASP A 7 -12.58 2.94 1.91
CA ASP A 7 -12.61 4.25 2.57
C ASP A 7 -12.37 4.12 4.08
N ALA A 8 -12.97 3.13 4.72
CA ALA A 8 -12.70 2.81 6.13
C ALA A 8 -11.21 2.49 6.36
N GLY A 9 -10.59 1.78 5.40
CA GLY A 9 -9.16 1.48 5.44
C GLY A 9 -8.28 2.72 5.47
N ARG A 10 -8.62 3.77 4.72
CA ARG A 10 -7.87 5.04 4.73
C ARG A 10 -7.80 5.66 6.12
N PHE A 11 -8.93 5.68 6.83
CA PHE A 11 -9.00 6.24 8.19
C PHE A 11 -8.34 5.31 9.21
N LEU A 12 -8.68 4.02 9.18
CA LEU A 12 -8.20 3.04 10.14
C LEU A 12 -6.67 2.95 10.15
N TRP A 13 -6.07 2.74 8.98
CA TRP A 13 -4.63 2.58 8.87
C TRP A 13 -3.87 3.89 9.07
N ALA A 14 -4.42 5.04 8.62
CA ALA A 14 -3.82 6.33 8.91
C ALA A 14 -3.80 6.58 10.43
N TRP A 15 -4.92 6.38 11.11
CA TRP A 15 -5.02 6.48 12.56
C TRP A 15 -4.06 5.51 13.28
N LEU A 16 -4.07 4.24 12.89
CA LEU A 16 -3.19 3.23 13.47
C LEU A 16 -1.71 3.60 13.28
N SER A 17 -1.38 4.18 12.14
CA SER A 17 0.00 4.58 11.82
C SER A 17 0.56 5.67 12.72
N ASP A 18 -0.31 6.47 13.35
CA ASP A 18 0.10 7.47 14.33
C ASP A 18 0.60 6.82 15.63
N PHE A 19 0.09 5.63 15.98
CA PHE A 19 0.46 4.91 17.20
C PHE A 19 1.63 3.96 17.00
N ILE A 20 1.57 3.11 15.97
CA ILE A 20 2.59 2.06 15.75
C ILE A 20 3.73 2.51 14.83
N GLY A 21 3.59 3.68 14.22
CA GLY A 21 4.55 4.24 13.27
C GLY A 21 4.26 3.83 11.82
N ARG A 22 4.54 4.76 10.89
CA ARG A 22 4.26 4.61 9.45
C ARG A 22 4.87 3.35 8.85
N ARG A 23 6.13 3.08 9.17
CA ARG A 23 6.87 1.91 8.71
C ARG A 23 6.18 0.58 9.09
N ASN A 24 5.77 0.47 10.36
CA ASN A 24 5.19 -0.76 10.88
C ASN A 24 3.83 -1.08 10.25
N VAL A 25 3.06 -0.06 9.90
CA VAL A 25 1.80 -0.22 9.15
C VAL A 25 2.05 -0.92 7.81
N PHE A 26 3.03 -0.47 7.03
CA PHE A 26 3.36 -1.12 5.76
C PHE A 26 3.91 -2.54 5.95
N LEU A 27 4.72 -2.77 7.01
CA LEU A 27 5.19 -4.11 7.38
C LEU A 27 4.06 -5.07 7.75
N MET A 28 2.92 -4.57 8.20
CA MET A 28 1.73 -5.38 8.45
C MET A 28 0.87 -5.55 7.20
N MET A 29 0.66 -4.47 6.43
CA MET A 29 -0.24 -4.48 5.27
C MET A 29 0.23 -5.42 4.16
N PHE A 30 1.52 -5.41 3.82
CA PHE A 30 2.05 -6.24 2.73
C PHE A 30 1.93 -7.74 3.00
N PRO A 31 2.33 -8.28 4.18
CA PRO A 31 2.14 -9.70 4.48
C PRO A 31 0.68 -10.11 4.57
N ILE A 32 -0.20 -9.25 5.10
CA ILE A 32 -1.64 -9.52 5.13
C ILE A 32 -2.19 -9.69 3.71
N GLN A 33 -1.85 -8.79 2.80
CA GLN A 33 -2.27 -8.87 1.40
C GLN A 33 -1.66 -10.09 0.71
N ALA A 34 -0.39 -10.38 0.95
CA ALA A 34 0.27 -11.57 0.41
C ALA A 34 -0.44 -12.86 0.84
N ALA A 35 -0.80 -12.97 2.12
CA ALA A 35 -1.55 -14.12 2.64
C ALA A 35 -2.94 -14.23 1.99
N ILE A 36 -3.65 -13.12 1.82
CA ILE A 36 -4.94 -13.10 1.15
C ILE A 36 -4.80 -13.61 -0.29
N PHE A 37 -3.85 -13.09 -1.07
CA PHE A 37 -3.63 -13.53 -2.44
C PHE A 37 -3.22 -15.01 -2.54
N ALA A 38 -2.45 -15.51 -1.57
CA ALA A 38 -2.04 -16.92 -1.53
C ALA A 38 -3.20 -17.88 -1.20
N ILE A 39 -4.16 -17.44 -0.39
CA ILE A 39 -5.32 -18.25 0.02
C ILE A 39 -6.44 -18.20 -1.04
N LEU A 40 -6.55 -17.10 -1.78
CA LEU A 40 -7.65 -16.83 -2.72
C LEU A 40 -7.92 -17.98 -3.72
N PRO A 41 -6.90 -18.67 -4.29
CA PRO A 41 -7.12 -19.78 -5.22
C PRO A 41 -7.88 -20.98 -4.61
N SER A 42 -7.83 -21.14 -3.30
CA SER A 42 -8.45 -22.24 -2.55
C SER A 42 -9.85 -21.92 -2.04
N VAL A 43 -10.35 -20.71 -2.31
CA VAL A 43 -11.64 -20.24 -1.78
C VAL A 43 -12.75 -20.50 -2.78
N GLU A 44 -13.69 -21.37 -2.40
CA GLU A 44 -14.90 -21.67 -3.19
C GLU A 44 -16.14 -20.91 -2.68
N SER A 45 -16.14 -20.51 -1.41
CA SER A 45 -17.27 -19.82 -0.78
C SER A 45 -17.33 -18.36 -1.17
N PHE A 46 -18.46 -17.92 -1.74
CA PHE A 46 -18.69 -16.51 -2.08
C PHE A 46 -18.61 -15.58 -0.87
N SER A 47 -19.08 -16.02 0.30
CA SER A 47 -19.02 -15.20 1.53
C SER A 47 -17.58 -14.99 1.98
N VAL A 48 -16.75 -16.04 1.95
CA VAL A 48 -15.33 -15.95 2.29
C VAL A 48 -14.59 -15.06 1.29
N LEU A 49 -14.87 -15.22 -0.01
CA LEU A 49 -14.30 -14.36 -1.06
C LEU A 49 -14.62 -12.89 -0.81
N THR A 50 -15.86 -12.58 -0.44
CA THR A 50 -16.28 -11.19 -0.15
C THR A 50 -15.54 -10.61 1.05
N VAL A 51 -15.37 -11.40 2.12
CA VAL A 51 -14.63 -10.96 3.32
C VAL A 51 -13.16 -10.70 2.99
N LEU A 52 -12.51 -11.60 2.25
CA LEU A 52 -11.12 -11.44 1.83
C LEU A 52 -10.94 -10.22 0.91
N ALA A 53 -11.88 -10.01 -0.03
CA ALA A 53 -11.87 -8.82 -0.89
C ALA A 53 -12.04 -7.53 -0.08
N CYS A 54 -12.92 -7.50 0.91
CA CYS A 54 -13.06 -6.35 1.80
C CYS A 54 -11.79 -6.10 2.62
N ALA A 55 -11.15 -7.14 3.17
CA ALA A 55 -9.90 -7.04 3.90
C ALA A 55 -8.75 -6.53 3.03
N MET A 56 -8.68 -7.01 1.79
CA MET A 56 -7.68 -6.54 0.82
C MET A 56 -7.87 -5.06 0.47
N LEU A 57 -9.12 -4.63 0.23
CA LEU A 57 -9.42 -3.24 -0.09
C LEU A 57 -9.25 -2.31 1.12
N LEU A 58 -9.47 -2.81 2.32
CA LEU A 58 -9.16 -2.10 3.56
C LEU A 58 -7.65 -1.81 3.66
N CYS A 59 -6.79 -2.78 3.35
CA CYS A 59 -5.35 -2.57 3.28
C CYS A 59 -4.96 -1.64 2.12
N TYR A 60 -5.55 -1.82 0.94
CA TYR A 60 -5.29 -0.99 -0.23
C TYR A 60 -5.62 0.49 0.02
N GLY A 61 -6.82 0.76 0.56
CA GLY A 61 -7.22 2.12 0.95
C GLY A 61 -6.28 2.71 2.00
N GLY A 62 -5.85 1.89 2.97
CA GLY A 62 -4.90 2.28 4.00
C GLY A 62 -3.55 2.72 3.44
N GLY A 63 -3.05 2.08 2.40
CA GLY A 63 -1.85 2.50 1.70
C GLY A 63 -1.95 3.94 1.19
N PHE A 64 -3.05 4.29 0.53
CA PHE A 64 -3.30 5.65 0.06
C PHE A 64 -3.48 6.67 1.20
N GLY A 65 -4.12 6.27 2.29
CA GLY A 65 -4.31 7.15 3.45
C GLY A 65 -3.02 7.44 4.22
N THR A 66 -2.12 6.45 4.31
CA THR A 66 -0.89 6.55 5.10
C THR A 66 0.28 7.13 4.29
N MET A 67 0.31 6.95 2.97
CA MET A 67 1.44 7.30 2.11
C MET A 67 1.81 8.79 2.15
N PRO A 68 0.88 9.77 2.05
CA PRO A 68 1.25 11.19 2.12
C PRO A 68 1.90 11.56 3.46
N ALA A 69 1.40 11.01 4.56
CA ALA A 69 1.96 11.22 5.89
C ALA A 69 3.35 10.57 6.02
N PHE A 70 3.54 9.37 5.46
CA PHE A 70 4.85 8.73 5.37
C PHE A 70 5.86 9.61 4.62
N VAL A 71 5.47 10.14 3.46
CA VAL A 71 6.34 11.03 2.67
C VAL A 71 6.67 12.32 3.44
N ALA A 72 5.70 12.91 4.13
CA ALA A 72 5.93 14.11 4.95
C ALA A 72 6.92 13.85 6.08
N ASP A 73 6.79 12.72 6.78
CA ASP A 73 7.62 12.34 7.92
C ASP A 73 9.08 12.03 7.51
N TYR A 74 9.28 11.46 6.30
CA TYR A 74 10.61 11.01 5.84
C TYR A 74 11.35 12.04 4.97
N PHE A 75 10.62 12.83 4.19
CA PHE A 75 11.19 13.72 3.17
C PHE A 75 10.83 15.20 3.40
N GLY A 76 10.02 15.47 4.42
CA GLY A 76 9.54 16.81 4.74
C GLY A 76 8.28 17.21 3.97
N ALA A 77 7.43 18.04 4.60
CA ALA A 77 6.13 18.44 4.08
C ALA A 77 6.20 19.16 2.71
N GLY A 78 7.28 19.92 2.46
CA GLY A 78 7.47 20.63 1.18
C GLY A 78 7.64 19.73 -0.03
N ASN A 79 8.10 18.48 0.16
CA ASN A 79 8.37 17.53 -0.92
C ASN A 79 7.22 16.55 -1.18
N VAL A 80 6.15 16.59 -0.38
CA VAL A 80 5.04 15.63 -0.46
C VAL A 80 4.41 15.63 -1.85
N GLY A 81 4.13 16.80 -2.41
CA GLY A 81 3.49 16.90 -3.74
C GLY A 81 4.32 16.23 -4.85
N ALA A 82 5.62 16.49 -4.88
CA ALA A 82 6.51 15.94 -5.91
C ALA A 82 6.67 14.42 -5.76
N ILE A 83 6.99 13.95 -4.55
CA ILE A 83 7.25 12.52 -4.29
C ILE A 83 5.96 11.70 -4.44
N TYR A 84 4.86 12.18 -3.87
CA TYR A 84 3.57 11.49 -3.99
C TYR A 84 3.07 11.47 -5.44
N GLY A 85 3.31 12.53 -6.21
CA GLY A 85 3.04 12.57 -7.64
C GLY A 85 3.79 11.49 -8.42
N LEU A 86 5.08 11.28 -8.14
CA LEU A 86 5.88 10.19 -8.72
C LEU A 86 5.32 8.81 -8.34
N MET A 87 4.92 8.63 -7.09
CA MET A 87 4.29 7.38 -6.63
C MET A 87 2.97 7.10 -7.34
N LEU A 88 2.13 8.13 -7.55
CA LEU A 88 0.88 8.00 -8.31
C LEU A 88 1.14 7.70 -9.79
N THR A 89 2.21 8.22 -10.36
CA THR A 89 2.62 7.89 -11.74
C THR A 89 2.99 6.41 -11.84
N ALA A 90 3.82 5.89 -10.91
CA ALA A 90 4.15 4.48 -10.84
C ALA A 90 2.90 3.60 -10.65
N TRP A 91 1.96 4.04 -9.80
CA TRP A 91 0.68 3.38 -9.61
C TRP A 91 -0.15 3.36 -10.91
N GLY A 92 -0.18 4.45 -11.68
CA GLY A 92 -0.83 4.52 -12.99
C GLY A 92 -0.25 3.51 -13.99
N PHE A 93 1.08 3.41 -14.08
CA PHE A 93 1.75 2.38 -14.88
C PHE A 93 1.39 0.97 -14.43
N ALA A 94 1.38 0.70 -13.12
CA ALA A 94 0.99 -0.60 -12.57
C ALA A 94 -0.47 -0.95 -12.91
N GLY A 95 -1.35 0.05 -13.00
CA GLY A 95 -2.75 -0.12 -13.40
C GLY A 95 -2.93 -0.61 -14.84
N VAL A 96 -1.97 -0.34 -15.73
CA VAL A 96 -1.96 -0.85 -17.11
C VAL A 96 -1.21 -2.18 -17.18
N LEU A 97 -0.03 -2.27 -16.58
CA LEU A 97 0.81 -3.46 -16.63
C LEU A 97 0.20 -4.65 -15.86
N GLY A 98 -0.44 -4.41 -14.72
CA GLY A 98 -1.04 -5.47 -13.90
C GLY A 98 -2.06 -6.32 -14.66
N PRO A 99 -3.13 -5.73 -15.19
CA PRO A 99 -4.13 -6.47 -15.96
C PRO A 99 -3.55 -7.16 -17.21
N THR A 100 -2.58 -6.55 -17.89
CA THR A 100 -1.95 -7.15 -19.07
C THR A 100 -1.10 -8.37 -18.73
N LEU A 101 -0.36 -8.32 -17.62
CA LEU A 101 0.41 -9.47 -17.11
C LEU A 101 -0.52 -10.61 -16.67
N ILE A 102 -1.58 -10.29 -15.93
CA ILE A 102 -2.57 -11.28 -15.49
C ILE A 102 -3.26 -11.93 -16.69
N ALA A 103 -3.65 -11.15 -17.71
CA ALA A 103 -4.26 -11.66 -18.93
C ALA A 103 -3.29 -12.57 -19.71
N GLY A 104 -2.03 -12.20 -19.81
CA GLY A 104 -0.97 -13.02 -20.46
C GLY A 104 -0.77 -14.35 -19.74
N LEU A 105 -0.66 -14.34 -18.41
CA LEU A 105 -0.54 -15.55 -17.61
C LEU A 105 -1.76 -16.45 -17.77
N ARG A 106 -2.97 -15.89 -17.72
CA ARG A 106 -4.20 -16.66 -17.93
C ARG A 106 -4.25 -17.30 -19.32
N GLN A 107 -3.80 -16.60 -20.36
CA GLN A 107 -3.76 -17.14 -21.72
C GLN A 107 -2.78 -18.31 -21.86
N SER A 108 -1.67 -18.29 -21.15
CA SER A 108 -0.65 -19.33 -21.20
C SER A 108 -0.98 -20.54 -20.31
N THR A 109 -1.59 -20.34 -19.14
CA THR A 109 -1.81 -21.39 -18.15
C THR A 109 -3.27 -21.86 -18.06
N GLY A 110 -4.19 -21.08 -18.62
CA GLY A 110 -5.63 -21.36 -18.57
C GLY A 110 -6.29 -21.05 -17.21
N GLN A 111 -5.51 -20.63 -16.20
CA GLN A 111 -5.99 -20.40 -14.82
C GLN A 111 -5.50 -19.07 -14.27
N TYR A 112 -6.24 -18.55 -13.28
CA TYR A 112 -5.85 -17.33 -12.55
C TYR A 112 -4.93 -17.60 -11.36
N ASN A 113 -4.78 -18.84 -10.92
CA ASN A 113 -4.10 -19.20 -9.68
C ASN A 113 -2.63 -18.76 -9.68
N GLU A 114 -1.93 -18.95 -10.80
CA GLU A 114 -0.53 -18.55 -10.93
C GLU A 114 -0.34 -17.04 -10.86
N ALA A 115 -1.28 -16.28 -11.44
CA ALA A 115 -1.26 -14.82 -11.33
C ALA A 115 -1.44 -14.37 -9.87
N LEU A 116 -2.32 -15.01 -9.11
CA LEU A 116 -2.54 -14.71 -7.70
C LEU A 116 -1.31 -15.05 -6.84
N TYR A 117 -0.66 -16.19 -7.09
CA TYR A 117 0.59 -16.55 -6.41
C TYR A 117 1.74 -15.61 -6.77
N MET A 118 1.84 -15.17 -8.03
CA MET A 118 2.81 -14.18 -8.44
C MET A 118 2.61 -12.84 -7.69
N ILE A 119 1.37 -12.37 -7.59
CA ILE A 119 1.05 -11.15 -6.82
C ILE A 119 1.40 -11.34 -5.34
N ALA A 120 1.08 -12.50 -4.75
CA ALA A 120 1.45 -12.80 -3.37
C ALA A 120 2.97 -12.72 -3.16
N GLY A 121 3.75 -13.29 -4.08
CA GLY A 121 5.22 -13.21 -4.08
C GLY A 121 5.73 -11.76 -4.18
N LEU A 122 5.15 -10.95 -5.07
CA LEU A 122 5.49 -9.53 -5.19
C LEU A 122 5.17 -8.74 -3.92
N MET A 123 4.05 -9.03 -3.25
CA MET A 123 3.69 -8.40 -1.96
C MET A 123 4.70 -8.78 -0.85
N LEU A 124 5.14 -10.04 -0.80
CA LEU A 124 6.18 -10.47 0.13
C LEU A 124 7.51 -9.77 -0.15
N LEU A 125 7.93 -9.68 -1.42
CA LEU A 125 9.13 -8.93 -1.79
C LEU A 125 9.02 -7.45 -1.41
N SER A 126 7.84 -6.85 -1.61
CA SER A 126 7.56 -5.46 -1.25
C SER A 126 7.66 -5.22 0.26
N THR A 127 7.49 -6.25 1.09
CA THR A 127 7.70 -6.16 2.55
C THR A 127 9.14 -5.81 2.89
N ALA A 128 10.11 -6.13 2.03
CA ALA A 128 11.51 -5.77 2.24
C ALA A 128 11.73 -4.25 2.17
N ILE A 129 10.95 -3.51 1.38
CA ILE A 129 11.12 -2.06 1.21
C ILE A 129 11.01 -1.31 2.54
N PRO A 130 9.96 -1.44 3.34
CA PRO A 130 9.89 -0.78 4.65
C PRO A 130 10.98 -1.24 5.63
N VAL A 131 11.53 -2.46 5.46
CA VAL A 131 12.62 -2.95 6.30
C VAL A 131 13.90 -2.14 6.07
N PHE A 132 14.21 -1.84 4.81
CA PHE A 132 15.40 -1.07 4.44
C PHE A 132 15.24 0.44 4.65
N VAL A 133 14.01 0.95 4.68
CA VAL A 133 13.74 2.36 4.97
C VAL A 133 13.88 2.58 6.48
N GLY A 134 14.97 3.20 6.90
CA GLY A 134 15.23 3.55 8.31
C GLY A 134 14.11 4.45 8.86
N ALA A 135 13.85 4.37 10.18
CA ALA A 135 12.93 5.33 10.80
C ALA A 135 13.49 6.75 10.69
N PRO A 136 12.65 7.78 10.43
CA PRO A 136 13.12 9.15 10.42
C PRO A 136 13.69 9.51 11.79
N ALA A 137 14.79 10.26 11.82
CA ALA A 137 15.36 10.75 13.06
C ALA A 137 14.32 11.66 13.75
N ARG A 138 13.82 11.23 14.91
CA ARG A 138 12.94 12.07 15.72
C ARG A 138 13.71 13.35 16.08
N GLY A 139 13.35 14.48 15.49
CA GLY A 139 13.89 15.78 15.90
C GLY A 139 14.38 16.73 14.81
N THR A 140 14.25 16.43 13.53
CA THR A 140 14.66 17.34 12.45
C THR A 140 13.50 18.11 11.81
N HIS A 141 12.43 18.40 12.56
CA HIS A 141 11.56 19.50 12.14
C HIS A 141 12.28 20.82 12.49
N PRO A 142 12.66 21.64 11.50
CA PRO A 142 13.02 23.02 11.82
C PRO A 142 11.80 23.64 12.53
N PRO A 143 12.03 24.52 13.54
CA PRO A 143 10.94 25.17 14.23
C PRO A 143 9.99 25.80 13.20
N GLN A 144 8.70 25.54 13.33
CA GLN A 144 7.66 26.11 12.44
C GLN A 144 7.66 27.66 12.46
N ASP A 145 8.40 28.26 13.36
CA ASP A 145 8.51 29.71 13.60
C ASP A 145 9.71 30.36 12.90
N ALA A 146 10.42 29.66 12.04
CA ALA A 146 11.49 30.27 11.27
C ALA A 146 10.87 31.30 10.30
N PRO A 147 11.21 32.63 10.43
CA PRO A 147 10.63 33.64 9.56
C PRO A 147 10.97 33.33 8.12
N VAL A 148 9.94 33.33 7.27
CA VAL A 148 10.09 33.19 5.81
C VAL A 148 10.98 34.33 5.34
N LYS A 149 12.23 34.02 4.96
CA LYS A 149 13.07 34.99 4.28
C LYS A 149 12.47 35.23 2.90
N VAL A 150 11.67 36.27 2.80
CA VAL A 150 11.22 36.82 1.52
C VAL A 150 12.44 37.49 0.90
N ALA A 151 12.97 36.93 -0.17
CA ALA A 151 13.99 37.53 -1.02
C ALA A 151 13.33 38.30 -2.14
#